data_29d4b8d04bd9c85c474883aa3c6fffbf
#
_entry.id   29d4b8d04bd9c85c474883aa3c6fffbf
#
_cell.length_a   1.000
_cell.length_b   1.000
_cell.length_c   1.000
_cell.angle_alpha   90.00
_cell.angle_beta   90.00
_cell.angle_gamma   90.00
#
_symmetry.space_group_name_H-M   'P 1'
#
loop_
_entity.id
_entity.type
_entity.pdbx_description
1 polymer ?
#
loop_
_entity_poly.entity_id
_entity_poly.type
_entity_poly.pdbx_seq_one_letter_code
_entity_poly.pdbx_strand_id
1 'polypeptide(L)'
;MADEDILVFELISRGESKCDECGRELFKGNFLRKEGPRGLCIDCGDLGHLVFVATGDACITRRASKYSPLRAIVLRFSRSRKRYERQGILVAEEALARAEEECLDDAEVRARRREAAAGRRAEQDAEYVRKFAEEIRRRYPNAPAEAPDKIAAHACQVHSNRIGRTASAKDFDPAAIDLAVQAYIRHRHTGYDKLLSAGADRLDARAEVRSAIDAVLANWRKTA
;
A
#
# COMPACT_ATOMS: atom_id res chain seq x y z
N MET A 1 -29.51 -12.68 -1.44
CA MET A 1 -28.76 -12.80 -2.70
C MET A 1 -27.64 -11.79 -2.60
N ALA A 2 -26.39 -12.20 -2.79
CA ALA A 2 -25.27 -11.24 -2.83
C ALA A 2 -25.51 -10.30 -4.03
N ASP A 3 -25.51 -9.02 -3.75
CA ASP A 3 -25.67 -7.95 -4.72
C ASP A 3 -24.40 -7.98 -5.60
N GLU A 4 -24.45 -8.64 -6.76
CA GLU A 4 -23.31 -8.66 -7.67
C GLU A 4 -23.11 -7.24 -8.20
N ASP A 5 -21.94 -6.65 -7.92
CA ASP A 5 -21.60 -5.32 -8.40
C ASP A 5 -21.65 -5.28 -9.94
N ILE A 6 -22.42 -4.36 -10.49
CA ILE A 6 -22.44 -4.12 -11.94
C ILE A 6 -21.10 -3.53 -12.35
N LEU A 7 -20.42 -4.20 -13.29
CA LEU A 7 -19.13 -3.76 -13.80
C LEU A 7 -19.28 -3.05 -15.13
N VAL A 8 -18.66 -1.88 -15.22
CA VAL A 8 -18.57 -1.04 -16.42
C VAL A 8 -17.11 -0.81 -16.75
N PHE A 9 -16.77 -0.83 -18.03
CA PHE A 9 -15.41 -0.73 -18.51
C PHE A 9 -15.21 0.57 -19.30
N GLU A 10 -14.24 1.36 -18.89
CA GLU A 10 -13.78 2.52 -19.65
C GLU A 10 -12.92 2.06 -20.84
N LEU A 11 -13.29 2.45 -22.04
CA LEU A 11 -12.57 2.10 -23.26
C LEU A 11 -11.24 2.85 -23.36
N ILE A 12 -10.16 2.11 -23.61
CA ILE A 12 -8.79 2.63 -23.70
C ILE A 12 -8.23 2.66 -25.13
N SER A 13 -8.83 1.92 -26.04
CA SER A 13 -8.39 1.82 -27.43
C SER A 13 -8.94 2.97 -28.27
N ARG A 14 -8.22 3.34 -29.33
CA ARG A 14 -8.72 4.24 -30.37
C ARG A 14 -9.47 3.48 -31.49
N GLY A 15 -9.62 2.15 -31.34
CA GLY A 15 -10.36 1.32 -32.29
C GLY A 15 -11.87 1.55 -32.16
N GLU A 16 -12.56 1.26 -33.23
CA GLU A 16 -14.04 1.33 -33.31
C GLU A 16 -14.60 0.20 -32.42
N SER A 17 -15.27 0.58 -31.34
CA SER A 17 -16.18 -0.31 -30.60
C SER A 17 -17.59 0.13 -30.85
N LYS A 18 -18.52 -0.81 -30.96
CA LYS A 18 -19.94 -0.51 -31.19
C LYS A 18 -20.77 -1.16 -30.10
N CYS A 19 -21.88 -0.52 -29.75
CA CYS A 19 -22.87 -1.13 -28.89
C CYS A 19 -23.59 -2.25 -29.66
N ASP A 20 -23.61 -3.45 -29.07
CA ASP A 20 -24.21 -4.63 -29.71
C ASP A 20 -25.74 -4.55 -29.81
N GLU A 21 -26.39 -3.57 -29.15
CA GLU A 21 -27.83 -3.40 -29.19
C GLU A 21 -28.25 -2.27 -30.14
N CYS A 22 -27.75 -1.05 -29.96
CA CYS A 22 -28.17 0.10 -30.76
C CYS A 22 -27.21 0.46 -31.93
N GLY A 23 -26.06 -0.23 -32.04
CA GLY A 23 -25.06 0.03 -33.09
C GLY A 23 -24.27 1.33 -32.93
N ARG A 24 -24.50 2.12 -31.87
CA ARG A 24 -23.75 3.36 -31.60
C ARG A 24 -22.28 3.09 -31.52
N GLU A 25 -21.48 3.93 -32.15
CA GLU A 25 -20.01 3.89 -32.01
C GLU A 25 -19.59 4.40 -30.66
N LEU A 26 -18.61 3.69 -30.06
CA LEU A 26 -18.06 3.97 -28.76
C LEU A 26 -16.55 4.26 -28.89
N PHE A 27 -16.14 5.38 -28.35
CA PHE A 27 -14.79 5.89 -28.46
C PHE A 27 -14.01 5.74 -27.15
N LYS A 28 -12.73 5.99 -27.20
CA LYS A 28 -11.87 6.06 -26.00
C LYS A 28 -12.46 7.00 -24.95
N GLY A 29 -12.57 6.53 -23.71
CA GLY A 29 -13.18 7.25 -22.60
C GLY A 29 -14.68 6.99 -22.45
N ASN A 30 -15.34 6.38 -23.44
CA ASN A 30 -16.72 5.95 -23.25
C ASN A 30 -16.77 4.73 -22.33
N PHE A 31 -17.93 4.54 -21.72
CA PHE A 31 -18.21 3.44 -20.83
C PHE A 31 -18.98 2.33 -21.55
N LEU A 32 -18.61 1.09 -21.27
CA LEU A 32 -19.20 -0.11 -21.83
C LEU A 32 -19.61 -1.06 -20.69
N ARG A 33 -20.89 -1.42 -20.62
CA ARG A 33 -21.39 -2.51 -19.77
C ARG A 33 -21.22 -3.83 -20.50
N LYS A 34 -20.65 -4.83 -19.83
CA LYS A 34 -20.62 -6.20 -20.33
C LYS A 34 -21.80 -6.99 -19.77
N GLU A 35 -22.58 -7.60 -20.68
CA GLU A 35 -23.66 -8.50 -20.35
C GLU A 35 -23.47 -9.82 -21.12
N GLY A 36 -22.89 -10.79 -20.44
CA GLY A 36 -22.41 -12.01 -21.09
C GLY A 36 -21.35 -11.68 -22.17
N PRO A 37 -21.57 -12.15 -23.42
CA PRO A 37 -20.67 -11.83 -24.54
C PRO A 37 -20.88 -10.42 -25.11
N ARG A 38 -22.03 -9.76 -24.84
CA ARG A 38 -22.39 -8.47 -25.43
C ARG A 38 -21.74 -7.30 -24.73
N GLY A 39 -21.36 -6.27 -25.51
CA GLY A 39 -20.88 -4.99 -25.01
C GLY A 39 -21.94 -3.91 -25.29
N LEU A 40 -22.53 -3.33 -24.26
CA LEU A 40 -23.61 -2.34 -24.34
C LEU A 40 -23.10 -0.95 -23.99
N CYS A 41 -23.57 0.09 -24.66
CA CYS A 41 -23.40 1.46 -24.18
C CYS A 41 -24.16 1.63 -22.85
N ILE A 42 -23.85 2.68 -22.10
CA ILE A 42 -24.47 2.89 -20.77
C ILE A 42 -25.99 3.09 -20.86
N ASP A 43 -26.49 3.65 -22.00
CA ASP A 43 -27.93 3.84 -22.21
C ASP A 43 -28.64 2.50 -22.42
N CYS A 44 -28.14 1.64 -23.33
CA CYS A 44 -28.69 0.29 -23.56
C CYS A 44 -28.45 -0.64 -22.37
N GLY A 45 -27.44 -0.33 -21.54
CA GLY A 45 -27.16 -1.03 -20.28
C GLY A 45 -27.98 -0.51 -19.10
N ASP A 46 -29.00 0.31 -19.28
CA ASP A 46 -29.87 0.90 -18.25
C ASP A 46 -29.12 1.71 -17.17
N LEU A 47 -27.92 2.24 -17.50
CA LEU A 47 -27.08 3.03 -16.61
C LEU A 47 -26.92 4.50 -17.05
N GLY A 48 -27.59 4.92 -18.16
CA GLY A 48 -27.41 6.26 -18.74
C GLY A 48 -27.91 7.41 -17.87
N HIS A 49 -28.78 7.13 -16.90
CA HIS A 49 -29.25 8.09 -15.90
C HIS A 49 -28.34 8.28 -14.71
N LEU A 50 -27.27 7.50 -14.61
CA LEU A 50 -26.29 7.59 -13.50
C LEU A 50 -25.16 8.56 -13.84
N VAL A 51 -24.64 9.23 -12.82
CA VAL A 51 -23.50 10.14 -12.93
C VAL A 51 -22.21 9.44 -12.52
N PHE A 52 -21.11 9.79 -13.18
CA PHE A 52 -19.81 9.23 -12.88
C PHE A 52 -19.12 10.02 -11.76
N VAL A 53 -18.71 9.30 -10.71
CA VAL A 53 -17.91 9.82 -9.60
C VAL A 53 -16.53 9.17 -9.64
N ALA A 54 -15.51 9.96 -9.95
CA ALA A 54 -14.14 9.49 -10.04
C ALA A 54 -13.59 9.06 -8.65
N THR A 55 -12.58 8.18 -8.67
CA THR A 55 -11.82 7.88 -7.46
C THR A 55 -11.06 9.11 -6.99
N GLY A 56 -10.96 9.28 -5.66
CA GLY A 56 -10.29 10.43 -5.02
C GLY A 56 -10.80 10.60 -3.60
N ASP A 57 -11.99 11.14 -3.43
CA ASP A 57 -12.61 11.24 -2.12
C ASP A 57 -13.35 9.96 -1.72
N ALA A 58 -12.72 9.21 -0.79
CA ALA A 58 -13.31 7.97 -0.28
C ALA A 58 -14.58 8.20 0.57
N CYS A 59 -14.80 9.42 1.10
CA CYS A 59 -16.00 9.75 1.83
C CYS A 59 -17.18 9.84 0.88
N ILE A 60 -17.05 10.67 -0.17
CA ILE A 60 -18.07 10.87 -1.18
C ILE A 60 -18.41 9.55 -1.87
N THR A 61 -17.42 8.84 -2.40
CA THR A 61 -17.65 7.58 -3.13
C THR A 61 -18.33 6.51 -2.26
N ARG A 62 -17.99 6.40 -0.97
CA ARG A 62 -18.64 5.44 -0.06
C ARG A 62 -20.08 5.80 0.26
N ARG A 63 -20.35 7.10 0.52
CA ARG A 63 -21.69 7.58 0.84
C ARG A 63 -22.60 7.55 -0.38
N ALA A 64 -22.14 8.06 -1.52
CA ALA A 64 -22.89 8.00 -2.77
C ALA A 64 -23.24 6.55 -3.16
N SER A 65 -22.27 5.63 -3.05
CA SER A 65 -22.51 4.20 -3.26
C SER A 65 -23.53 3.59 -2.28
N LYS A 66 -23.59 4.08 -1.04
CA LYS A 66 -24.56 3.62 -0.04
C LYS A 66 -25.97 4.15 -0.30
N TYR A 67 -26.09 5.39 -0.80
CA TYR A 67 -27.37 6.04 -0.99
C TYR A 67 -27.98 5.77 -2.36
N SER A 68 -27.18 5.37 -3.35
CA SER A 68 -27.66 5.05 -4.69
C SER A 68 -28.34 3.69 -4.71
N PRO A 69 -29.62 3.63 -5.13
CA PRO A 69 -30.33 2.35 -5.24
C PRO A 69 -29.74 1.46 -6.35
N LEU A 70 -29.22 2.07 -7.41
CA LEU A 70 -28.48 1.41 -8.48
C LEU A 70 -27.09 2.02 -8.56
N ARG A 71 -26.08 1.16 -8.67
CA ARG A 71 -24.67 1.59 -8.80
C ARG A 71 -23.90 0.65 -9.70
N ALA A 72 -22.85 1.18 -10.32
CA ALA A 72 -21.91 0.36 -11.08
C ALA A 72 -20.47 0.79 -10.76
N ILE A 73 -19.54 -0.17 -10.84
CA ILE A 73 -18.11 0.08 -10.65
C ILE A 73 -17.48 0.30 -12.03
N VAL A 74 -16.79 1.43 -12.20
CA VAL A 74 -16.08 1.73 -13.44
C VAL A 74 -14.64 1.24 -13.33
N LEU A 75 -14.25 0.38 -14.25
CA LEU A 75 -12.94 -0.24 -14.36
C LEU A 75 -12.23 0.20 -15.63
N ARG A 76 -10.93 0.39 -15.57
CA ARG A 76 -10.08 0.62 -16.74
C ARG A 76 -8.89 -0.34 -16.72
N PHE A 77 -8.55 -0.94 -17.85
CA PHE A 77 -7.40 -1.81 -17.95
C PHE A 77 -6.09 -1.01 -17.95
N SER A 78 -5.24 -1.28 -16.97
CA SER A 78 -3.89 -0.73 -16.87
C SER A 78 -2.90 -1.60 -17.67
N ARG A 79 -2.39 -1.08 -18.78
CA ARG A 79 -1.43 -1.81 -19.64
C ARG A 79 -0.10 -2.06 -18.91
N SER A 80 0.36 -1.11 -18.10
CA SER A 80 1.61 -1.22 -17.34
C SER A 80 1.53 -2.25 -16.21
N ARG A 81 0.37 -2.33 -15.54
CA ARG A 81 0.15 -3.27 -14.43
C ARG A 81 -0.54 -4.56 -14.85
N LYS A 82 -0.96 -4.66 -16.12
CA LYS A 82 -1.66 -5.82 -16.72
C LYS A 82 -2.90 -6.26 -15.93
N ARG A 83 -3.64 -5.30 -15.36
CA ARG A 83 -4.85 -5.57 -14.56
C ARG A 83 -5.88 -4.46 -14.72
N TYR A 84 -7.14 -4.77 -14.37
CA TYR A 84 -8.18 -3.76 -14.25
C TYR A 84 -8.00 -2.95 -12.96
N GLU A 85 -8.16 -1.63 -13.07
CA GLU A 85 -8.08 -0.68 -11.96
C GLU A 85 -9.37 0.12 -11.88
N ARG A 86 -9.89 0.27 -10.66
CA ARG A 86 -11.10 1.05 -10.42
C ARG A 86 -10.83 2.52 -10.70
N GLN A 87 -11.67 3.13 -11.54
CA GLN A 87 -11.62 4.53 -11.89
C GLN A 87 -12.64 5.36 -11.10
N GLY A 88 -13.76 4.75 -10.71
CA GLY A 88 -14.84 5.41 -10.01
C GLY A 88 -16.06 4.53 -9.89
N ILE A 89 -17.20 5.18 -9.72
CA ILE A 89 -18.52 4.56 -9.66
C ILE A 89 -19.51 5.36 -10.49
N LEU A 90 -20.55 4.71 -10.98
CA LEU A 90 -21.78 5.34 -11.48
C LEU A 90 -22.83 5.26 -10.37
N VAL A 91 -23.48 6.35 -10.05
CA VAL A 91 -24.50 6.47 -8.98
C VAL A 91 -25.60 7.43 -9.39
N ALA A 92 -26.75 7.39 -8.72
CA ALA A 92 -27.80 8.38 -8.89
C ALA A 92 -27.32 9.78 -8.47
N GLU A 93 -27.77 10.83 -9.20
CA GLU A 93 -27.35 12.21 -8.95
C GLU A 93 -27.74 12.69 -7.55
N GLU A 94 -28.93 12.34 -7.08
CA GLU A 94 -29.42 12.68 -5.75
C GLU A 94 -28.58 12.02 -4.65
N ALA A 95 -28.10 10.80 -4.90
CA ALA A 95 -27.22 10.09 -3.97
C ALA A 95 -25.85 10.77 -3.87
N LEU A 96 -25.35 11.31 -4.98
CA LEU A 96 -24.11 12.09 -5.01
C LEU A 96 -24.29 13.41 -4.25
N ALA A 97 -25.32 14.18 -4.57
CA ALA A 97 -25.61 15.47 -3.93
C ALA A 97 -25.73 15.33 -2.40
N ARG A 98 -26.47 14.34 -1.93
CA ARG A 98 -26.59 14.02 -0.51
C ARG A 98 -25.23 13.64 0.12
N ALA A 99 -24.43 12.85 -0.59
CA ALA A 99 -23.11 12.44 -0.11
C ALA A 99 -22.16 13.62 0.01
N GLU A 100 -22.20 14.57 -0.91
CA GLU A 100 -21.41 15.79 -0.90
C GLU A 100 -21.79 16.69 0.29
N GLU A 101 -23.10 16.95 0.49
CA GLU A 101 -23.61 17.72 1.62
C GLU A 101 -23.14 17.14 2.95
N GLU A 102 -23.40 15.86 3.20
CA GLU A 102 -22.97 15.19 4.43
C GLU A 102 -21.43 15.17 4.61
N CYS A 103 -20.68 15.11 3.50
CA CYS A 103 -19.22 15.17 3.56
C CYS A 103 -18.70 16.57 3.86
N LEU A 104 -19.42 17.63 3.49
CA LEU A 104 -19.10 18.99 3.89
C LEU A 104 -19.40 19.21 5.38
N ASP A 105 -20.57 18.79 5.82
CA ASP A 105 -21.03 18.99 7.20
C ASP A 105 -20.09 18.36 8.23
N ASP A 106 -19.57 17.17 7.97
CA ASP A 106 -18.68 16.47 8.89
C ASP A 106 -17.18 16.58 8.57
N ALA A 107 -16.80 17.44 7.64
CA ALA A 107 -15.43 17.57 7.16
C ALA A 107 -14.42 17.86 8.28
N GLU A 108 -14.75 18.81 9.16
CA GLU A 108 -13.89 19.17 10.29
C GLU A 108 -13.78 18.02 11.32
N VAL A 109 -14.90 17.37 11.62
CA VAL A 109 -14.91 16.24 12.57
C VAL A 109 -14.04 15.10 12.04
N ARG A 110 -14.13 14.81 10.74
CA ARG A 110 -13.29 13.81 10.08
C ARG A 110 -11.82 14.21 10.06
N ALA A 111 -11.52 15.49 9.84
CA ALA A 111 -10.16 15.99 9.88
C ALA A 111 -9.54 15.81 11.27
N ARG A 112 -10.21 16.24 12.33
CA ARG A 112 -9.77 16.06 13.73
C ARG A 112 -9.57 14.57 14.09
N ARG A 113 -10.49 13.72 13.66
CA ARG A 113 -10.37 12.26 13.88
C ARG A 113 -9.16 11.65 13.15
N ARG A 114 -8.87 12.10 11.92
CA ARG A 114 -7.68 11.66 11.16
C ARG A 114 -6.40 12.11 11.83
N GLU A 115 -6.34 13.35 12.29
CA GLU A 115 -5.19 13.91 13.00
C GLU A 115 -4.93 13.15 14.31
N ALA A 116 -5.95 12.98 15.14
CA ALA A 116 -5.85 12.22 16.38
C ALA A 116 -5.43 10.75 16.13
N ALA A 117 -5.94 10.13 15.08
CA ALA A 117 -5.53 8.79 14.70
C ALA A 117 -4.09 8.73 14.15
N ALA A 118 -3.63 9.78 13.47
CA ALA A 118 -2.24 9.90 13.03
C ALA A 118 -1.30 10.05 14.23
N GLY A 119 -1.66 10.90 15.21
CA GLY A 119 -0.92 11.04 16.46
C GLY A 119 -0.76 9.71 17.20
N ARG A 120 -1.88 9.01 17.44
CA ARG A 120 -1.83 7.69 18.10
C ARG A 120 -0.97 6.68 17.34
N ARG A 121 -1.03 6.66 16.00
CA ARG A 121 -0.18 5.76 15.21
C ARG A 121 1.30 6.13 15.33
N ALA A 122 1.63 7.41 15.36
CA ALA A 122 3.01 7.86 15.54
C ALA A 122 3.56 7.48 16.93
N GLU A 123 2.75 7.62 17.99
CA GLU A 123 3.11 7.19 19.34
C GLU A 123 3.32 5.68 19.43
N GLN A 124 2.39 4.89 18.86
CA GLN A 124 2.51 3.43 18.81
C GLN A 124 3.75 2.98 18.01
N ASP A 125 4.08 3.71 16.94
CA ASP A 125 5.25 3.43 16.14
C ASP A 125 6.56 3.74 16.91
N ALA A 126 6.62 4.87 17.58
CA ALA A 126 7.74 5.26 18.42
C ALA A 126 7.97 4.24 19.56
N GLU A 127 6.87 3.81 20.19
CA GLU A 127 6.91 2.76 21.23
C GLU A 127 7.41 1.42 20.69
N TYR A 128 6.96 1.04 19.50
CA TYR A 128 7.44 -0.17 18.84
C TYR A 128 8.93 -0.11 18.54
N VAL A 129 9.43 1.02 17.98
CA VAL A 129 10.86 1.21 17.69
C VAL A 129 11.68 1.13 18.97
N ARG A 130 11.20 1.74 20.06
CA ARG A 130 11.86 1.68 21.39
C ARG A 130 11.95 0.25 21.90
N LYS A 131 10.85 -0.50 21.87
CA LYS A 131 10.84 -1.93 22.28
C LYS A 131 11.77 -2.78 21.42
N PHE A 132 11.82 -2.52 20.12
CA PHE A 132 12.76 -3.22 19.24
C PHE A 132 14.23 -2.95 19.62
N ALA A 133 14.55 -1.71 19.97
CA ALA A 133 15.89 -1.37 20.48
C ALA A 133 16.20 -2.05 21.82
N GLU A 134 15.22 -2.15 22.72
CA GLU A 134 15.35 -2.86 23.99
C GLU A 134 15.65 -4.35 23.79
N GLU A 135 14.96 -4.99 22.86
CA GLU A 135 15.22 -6.38 22.51
C GLU A 135 16.63 -6.59 21.92
N ILE A 136 17.11 -5.63 21.12
CA ILE A 136 18.51 -5.65 20.66
C ILE A 136 19.46 -5.53 21.84
N ARG A 137 19.26 -4.60 22.78
CA ARG A 137 20.11 -4.45 23.97
C ARG A 137 20.15 -5.73 24.80
N ARG A 138 18.99 -6.36 24.99
CA ARG A 138 18.89 -7.61 25.76
C ARG A 138 19.69 -8.75 25.12
N ARG A 139 19.69 -8.85 23.78
CA ARG A 139 20.37 -9.92 23.03
C ARG A 139 21.85 -9.63 22.77
N TYR A 140 22.22 -8.36 22.75
CA TYR A 140 23.56 -7.87 22.42
C TYR A 140 24.04 -6.88 23.49
N PRO A 141 24.24 -7.34 24.74
CA PRO A 141 24.54 -6.45 25.88
C PRO A 141 25.87 -5.71 25.73
N ASN A 142 26.81 -6.24 24.96
CA ASN A 142 28.11 -5.62 24.72
C ASN A 142 28.20 -4.83 23.41
N ALA A 143 27.04 -4.54 22.77
CA ALA A 143 27.00 -3.65 21.63
C ALA A 143 27.28 -2.19 22.05
N PRO A 144 27.85 -1.35 21.16
CA PRO A 144 28.00 0.08 21.44
C PRO A 144 26.67 0.70 21.86
N ALA A 145 26.68 1.59 22.85
CA ALA A 145 25.49 2.10 23.51
C ALA A 145 24.43 2.68 22.54
N GLU A 146 24.89 3.35 21.48
CA GLU A 146 23.99 3.93 20.46
C GLU A 146 23.57 2.95 19.37
N ALA A 147 24.19 1.78 19.25
CA ALA A 147 23.91 0.84 18.15
C ALA A 147 22.48 0.30 18.17
N PRO A 148 21.89 -0.11 19.30
CA PRO A 148 20.52 -0.60 19.35
C PRO A 148 19.49 0.40 18.79
N ASP A 149 19.61 1.69 19.18
CA ASP A 149 18.70 2.73 18.71
C ASP A 149 18.87 3.01 17.22
N LYS A 150 20.11 3.08 16.74
CA LYS A 150 20.40 3.26 15.31
C LYS A 150 19.88 2.09 14.46
N ILE A 151 20.04 0.87 14.94
CA ILE A 151 19.55 -0.34 14.27
C ILE A 151 18.02 -0.33 14.23
N ALA A 152 17.36 -0.09 15.36
CA ALA A 152 15.92 -0.08 15.46
C ALA A 152 15.31 1.02 14.58
N ALA A 153 15.82 2.25 14.65
CA ALA A 153 15.34 3.37 13.83
C ALA A 153 15.47 3.06 12.33
N HIS A 154 16.57 2.43 11.91
CA HIS A 154 16.77 2.07 10.50
C HIS A 154 15.93 0.87 10.08
N ALA A 155 15.91 -0.22 10.84
CA ALA A 155 15.20 -1.44 10.50
C ALA A 155 13.67 -1.24 10.51
N CYS A 156 13.17 -0.43 11.46
CA CYS A 156 11.75 -0.18 11.66
C CYS A 156 11.21 1.06 10.92
N GLN A 157 11.95 1.64 9.99
CA GLN A 157 11.49 2.79 9.21
C GLN A 157 10.20 2.46 8.45
N VAL A 158 9.16 3.30 8.60
CA VAL A 158 7.85 3.12 7.96
C VAL A 158 7.98 3.13 6.43
N HIS A 159 7.23 2.28 5.76
CA HIS A 159 7.21 2.13 4.28
C HIS A 159 8.54 1.76 3.62
N SER A 160 9.50 1.23 4.41
CA SER A 160 10.84 0.89 3.89
C SER A 160 10.97 -0.55 3.36
N ASN A 161 9.99 -1.41 3.61
CA ASN A 161 10.04 -2.86 3.35
C ASN A 161 11.22 -3.57 4.04
N ARG A 162 11.79 -2.96 5.09
CA ARG A 162 12.90 -3.54 5.86
C ARG A 162 12.40 -4.59 6.85
N ILE A 163 13.35 -5.39 7.35
CA ILE A 163 13.08 -6.53 8.22
C ILE A 163 12.25 -6.15 9.46
N GLY A 164 12.51 -5.01 10.08
CA GLY A 164 11.78 -4.54 11.26
C GLY A 164 10.30 -4.20 11.01
N ARG A 165 9.79 -4.33 9.79
CA ARG A 165 8.36 -4.15 9.45
C ARG A 165 7.67 -5.44 9.04
N THR A 166 8.35 -6.57 9.10
CA THR A 166 7.74 -7.89 8.86
C THR A 166 6.85 -8.32 10.04
N ALA A 167 5.97 -9.29 9.81
CA ALA A 167 5.13 -9.83 10.87
C ALA A 167 5.97 -10.41 12.02
N SER A 168 6.98 -11.24 11.70
CA SER A 168 7.89 -11.82 12.70
C SER A 168 8.62 -10.76 13.53
N ALA A 169 9.05 -9.65 12.90
CA ALA A 169 9.71 -8.57 13.63
C ALA A 169 8.76 -7.83 14.61
N LYS A 170 7.48 -7.74 14.29
CA LYS A 170 6.46 -7.16 15.18
C LYS A 170 6.21 -8.02 16.42
N ASP A 171 6.43 -9.32 16.31
CA ASP A 171 6.38 -10.28 17.41
C ASP A 171 7.73 -10.41 18.14
N PHE A 172 8.68 -9.54 17.82
CA PHE A 172 10.06 -9.55 18.35
C PHE A 172 10.77 -10.89 18.18
N ASP A 173 10.50 -11.58 17.07
CA ASP A 173 11.16 -12.85 16.76
C ASP A 173 12.68 -12.69 16.78
N PRO A 174 13.40 -13.55 17.53
CA PRO A 174 14.85 -13.51 17.63
C PRO A 174 15.59 -13.49 16.29
N ALA A 175 15.12 -14.26 15.30
CA ALA A 175 15.76 -14.33 13.99
C ALA A 175 15.60 -13.02 13.21
N ALA A 176 14.44 -12.35 13.32
CA ALA A 176 14.21 -11.06 12.69
C ALA A 176 15.11 -9.95 13.30
N ILE A 177 15.29 -9.97 14.62
CA ILE A 177 16.19 -9.06 15.33
C ILE A 177 17.63 -9.31 14.91
N ASP A 178 18.07 -10.58 14.90
CA ASP A 178 19.42 -10.96 14.50
C ASP A 178 19.73 -10.51 13.06
N LEU A 179 18.77 -10.64 12.15
CA LEU A 179 18.92 -10.16 10.78
C LEU A 179 19.08 -8.64 10.68
N ALA A 180 18.37 -7.88 11.52
CA ALA A 180 18.52 -6.41 11.56
C ALA A 180 19.92 -6.02 12.07
N VAL A 181 20.38 -6.68 13.11
CA VAL A 181 21.73 -6.46 13.67
C VAL A 181 22.82 -6.86 12.68
N GLN A 182 22.71 -8.03 12.04
CA GLN A 182 23.65 -8.47 11.01
C GLN A 182 23.72 -7.49 9.82
N ALA A 183 22.56 -6.95 9.39
CA ALA A 183 22.54 -5.96 8.33
C ALA A 183 23.30 -4.70 8.74
N TYR A 184 23.11 -4.20 9.95
CA TYR A 184 23.82 -3.05 10.46
C TYR A 184 25.33 -3.30 10.55
N ILE A 185 25.77 -4.42 11.13
CA ILE A 185 27.19 -4.79 11.25
C ILE A 185 27.82 -4.86 9.87
N ARG A 186 27.17 -5.52 8.91
CA ARG A 186 27.67 -5.65 7.54
C ARG A 186 28.01 -4.31 6.92
N HIS A 187 27.14 -3.30 7.05
CA HIS A 187 27.35 -2.00 6.44
C HIS A 187 28.21 -1.04 7.25
N ARG A 188 28.31 -1.23 8.59
CA ARG A 188 29.00 -0.27 9.48
C ARG A 188 30.31 -0.78 10.05
N HIS A 189 30.49 -2.10 10.16
CA HIS A 189 31.63 -2.73 10.81
C HIS A 189 32.45 -3.62 9.86
N THR A 190 32.12 -3.65 8.55
CA THR A 190 32.88 -4.38 7.54
C THR A 190 33.14 -3.55 6.30
N GLY A 191 33.99 -4.08 5.41
CA GLY A 191 34.30 -3.47 4.10
C GLY A 191 33.22 -3.74 3.02
N TYR A 192 32.04 -4.25 3.37
CA TYR A 192 31.03 -4.69 2.41
C TYR A 192 30.65 -3.65 1.37
N ASP A 193 30.39 -2.40 1.79
CA ASP A 193 30.00 -1.34 0.87
C ASP A 193 31.14 -0.95 -0.09
N LYS A 194 32.39 -1.08 0.35
CA LYS A 194 33.56 -0.87 -0.52
C LYS A 194 33.68 -1.96 -1.58
N LEU A 195 33.44 -3.22 -1.21
CA LEU A 195 33.43 -4.34 -2.16
C LEU A 195 32.37 -4.15 -3.24
N LEU A 196 31.13 -3.79 -2.85
CA LEU A 196 30.07 -3.51 -3.81
C LEU A 196 30.40 -2.33 -4.73
N SER A 197 30.94 -1.25 -4.19
CA SER A 197 31.35 -0.08 -4.99
C SER A 197 32.50 -0.37 -5.94
N ALA A 198 33.34 -1.37 -5.63
CA ALA A 198 34.39 -1.87 -6.51
C ALA A 198 33.86 -2.87 -7.57
N GLY A 199 32.56 -3.16 -7.60
CA GLY A 199 31.95 -4.04 -8.58
C GLY A 199 31.91 -5.53 -8.18
N ALA A 200 32.19 -5.89 -6.94
CA ALA A 200 32.07 -7.27 -6.48
C ALA A 200 30.60 -7.76 -6.54
N ASP A 201 30.39 -9.02 -6.90
CA ASP A 201 29.07 -9.64 -6.78
C ASP A 201 28.56 -9.62 -5.34
N ARG A 202 27.26 -9.45 -5.18
CA ARG A 202 26.61 -9.34 -3.89
C ARG A 202 26.79 -10.57 -3.00
N LEU A 203 26.78 -11.77 -3.58
CA LEU A 203 26.93 -13.03 -2.85
C LEU A 203 28.39 -13.21 -2.43
N ASP A 204 29.32 -12.93 -3.29
CA ASP A 204 30.75 -13.00 -3.03
C ASP A 204 31.18 -12.00 -1.94
N ALA A 205 30.75 -10.75 -2.07
CA ALA A 205 30.97 -9.73 -1.04
C ALA A 205 30.37 -10.09 0.33
N ARG A 206 29.22 -10.77 0.36
CA ARG A 206 28.64 -11.30 1.61
C ARG A 206 29.44 -12.45 2.21
N ALA A 207 29.93 -13.34 1.35
CA ALA A 207 30.77 -14.46 1.77
C ALA A 207 32.08 -13.95 2.37
N GLU A 208 32.72 -12.98 1.74
CA GLU A 208 33.98 -12.38 2.18
C GLU A 208 33.87 -11.73 3.56
N VAL A 209 32.79 -10.99 3.84
CA VAL A 209 32.64 -10.29 5.12
C VAL A 209 32.01 -11.13 6.24
N ARG A 210 31.63 -12.38 5.96
CA ARG A 210 30.86 -13.23 6.89
C ARG A 210 31.59 -13.45 8.21
N SER A 211 32.88 -13.84 8.15
CA SER A 211 33.68 -14.09 9.35
C SER A 211 33.82 -12.83 10.22
N ALA A 212 33.97 -11.66 9.60
CA ALA A 212 34.03 -10.40 10.32
C ALA A 212 32.69 -10.07 11.01
N ILE A 213 31.56 -10.32 10.35
CA ILE A 213 30.22 -10.17 10.97
C ILE A 213 30.08 -11.10 12.16
N ASP A 214 30.44 -12.38 12.01
CA ASP A 214 30.31 -13.39 13.06
C ASP A 214 31.18 -13.05 14.28
N ALA A 215 32.39 -12.53 14.06
CA ALA A 215 33.27 -12.07 15.12
C ALA A 215 32.68 -10.89 15.91
N VAL A 216 32.12 -9.90 15.24
CA VAL A 216 31.44 -8.76 15.88
C VAL A 216 30.20 -9.24 16.67
N LEU A 217 29.37 -10.09 16.08
CA LEU A 217 28.18 -10.66 16.73
C LEU A 217 28.59 -11.44 18.02
N ALA A 218 29.61 -12.27 17.92
CA ALA A 218 30.10 -13.04 19.06
C ALA A 218 30.58 -12.10 20.20
N ASN A 219 31.24 -11.00 19.83
CA ASN A 219 31.66 -10.01 20.81
C ASN A 219 30.48 -9.27 21.45
N TRP A 220 29.50 -8.87 20.66
CA TRP A 220 28.32 -8.14 21.15
C TRP A 220 27.39 -8.99 22.03
N ARG A 221 27.40 -10.32 21.86
CA ARG A 221 26.63 -11.28 22.68
C ARG A 221 27.28 -11.62 24.02
N LYS A 222 28.57 -11.32 24.21
CA LYS A 222 29.20 -11.58 25.48
C LYS A 222 28.53 -10.75 26.57
N THR A 223 28.16 -11.39 27.66
CA THR A 223 27.89 -10.72 28.94
C THR A 223 29.20 -10.40 29.62
N ALA A 224 29.33 -9.17 30.12
CA ALA A 224 30.51 -8.77 30.92
C ALA A 224 30.63 -9.61 32.19
#